data_9f9f11f840793d4b678ce9e5c752ae01
#
_entry.id   9f9f11f840793d4b678ce9e5c752ae01
#
_cell.length_a   1.000
_cell.length_b   1.000
_cell.length_c   1.000
_cell.angle_alpha   90.00
_cell.angle_beta   90.00
_cell.angle_gamma   90.00
#
_symmetry.space_group_name_H-M   'P 1'
#
loop_
_entity.id
_entity.type
_entity.pdbx_description
1 polymer ?
#
loop_
_entity_poly.entity_id
_entity_poly.type
_entity_poly.pdbx_seq_one_letter_code
_entity_poly.pdbx_strand_id
1 'polypeptide(L)'
;MKILAIVPAFNEEEGLKNVALQFKEIDFVDILVINDCSKDHTSEIGRQLGFQVIDLPCNLGIGGAVQTGYKYAWEHNYDIAIQVDGDGQHNPSYIIELIRPIEEGKADMVIGSRYLKKEGFQSSFMRRMGITYFSFLIQLLEKEKITDPTSGFRACNRKVIEQFSRLYPHDYPEPESIAYLLRNQFHIAEIPVVMNERFGGRSSITSFKSIYYMIKVSLAIFIDNLRKIGWT
;
A
#
# COMPACT_ATOMS: atom_id res chain seq x y z
N MET A 1 -6.04 -12.11 -17.21
CA MET A 1 -5.46 -11.76 -15.90
C MET A 1 -6.45 -10.86 -15.19
N LYS A 2 -6.78 -11.15 -13.93
CA LYS A 2 -7.76 -10.43 -13.12
C LYS A 2 -7.03 -9.53 -12.12
N ILE A 3 -7.26 -8.23 -12.19
CA ILE A 3 -6.52 -7.23 -11.42
C ILE A 3 -7.49 -6.47 -10.51
N LEU A 4 -7.14 -6.33 -9.23
CA LEU A 4 -7.92 -5.60 -8.23
C LEU A 4 -7.15 -4.38 -7.73
N ALA A 5 -7.75 -3.20 -7.78
CA ALA A 5 -7.31 -2.05 -7.00
C ALA A 5 -8.01 -2.06 -5.64
N ILE A 6 -7.23 -2.18 -4.57
CA ILE A 6 -7.69 -2.09 -3.18
C ILE A 6 -7.56 -0.63 -2.74
N VAL A 7 -8.68 0.01 -2.42
CA VAL A 7 -8.75 1.41 -2.01
C VAL A 7 -9.21 1.49 -0.55
N PRO A 8 -8.29 1.50 0.42
CA PRO A 8 -8.64 1.74 1.82
C PRO A 8 -9.13 3.20 1.97
N ALA A 9 -10.27 3.40 2.63
CA ALA A 9 -10.89 4.70 2.78
C ALA A 9 -11.44 4.91 4.21
N PHE A 10 -11.07 6.03 4.82
CA PHE A 10 -11.60 6.47 6.10
C PHE A 10 -11.86 7.97 6.08
N ASN A 11 -13.13 8.38 5.96
CA ASN A 11 -13.58 9.75 5.75
C ASN A 11 -12.94 10.37 4.49
N GLU A 12 -13.12 9.70 3.34
CA GLU A 12 -12.52 10.05 2.05
C GLU A 12 -13.60 10.28 0.97
N GLU A 13 -14.75 10.89 1.33
CA GLU A 13 -15.85 11.15 0.40
C GLU A 13 -15.43 11.99 -0.82
N GLU A 14 -14.54 12.98 -0.64
CA GLU A 14 -13.99 13.78 -1.74
C GLU A 14 -12.83 13.07 -2.46
N GLY A 15 -12.02 12.31 -1.73
CA GLY A 15 -10.91 11.55 -2.30
C GLY A 15 -11.39 10.51 -3.31
N LEU A 16 -12.48 9.78 -3.00
CA LEU A 16 -13.05 8.77 -3.90
C LEU A 16 -13.55 9.33 -5.23
N LYS A 17 -14.04 10.56 -5.25
CA LYS A 17 -14.42 11.23 -6.51
C LYS A 17 -13.21 11.45 -7.42
N ASN A 18 -12.07 11.82 -6.82
CA ASN A 18 -10.82 11.97 -7.57
C ASN A 18 -10.27 10.63 -8.05
N VAL A 19 -10.34 9.60 -7.21
CA VAL A 19 -9.99 8.22 -7.62
C VAL A 19 -10.83 7.81 -8.83
N ALA A 20 -12.15 8.03 -8.82
CA ALA A 20 -13.02 7.69 -9.95
C ALA A 20 -12.63 8.43 -11.23
N LEU A 21 -12.31 9.73 -11.13
CA LEU A 21 -11.86 10.51 -12.30
C LEU A 21 -10.54 9.97 -12.87
N GLN A 22 -9.61 9.60 -12.01
CA GLN A 22 -8.30 9.06 -12.41
C GLN A 22 -8.40 7.66 -13.04
N PHE A 23 -9.36 6.83 -12.62
CA PHE A 23 -9.59 5.49 -13.15
C PHE A 23 -10.52 5.46 -14.37
N LYS A 24 -11.07 6.60 -14.80
CA LYS A 24 -12.09 6.68 -15.86
C LYS A 24 -11.69 5.98 -17.17
N GLU A 25 -10.39 5.99 -17.50
CA GLU A 25 -9.85 5.39 -18.73
C GLU A 25 -9.19 4.02 -18.49
N ILE A 26 -9.33 3.45 -17.28
CA ILE A 26 -8.72 2.19 -16.88
C ILE A 26 -9.84 1.19 -16.62
N ASP A 27 -10.21 0.43 -17.65
CA ASP A 27 -11.34 -0.52 -17.64
C ASP A 27 -10.94 -1.98 -17.32
N PHE A 28 -9.64 -2.24 -17.28
CA PHE A 28 -9.09 -3.59 -17.03
C PHE A 28 -8.80 -3.89 -15.56
N VAL A 29 -9.13 -2.97 -14.64
CA VAL A 29 -8.89 -3.08 -13.21
C VAL A 29 -10.20 -2.96 -12.45
N ASP A 30 -10.55 -3.98 -11.67
CA ASP A 30 -11.68 -3.91 -10.75
C ASP A 30 -11.30 -3.03 -9.54
N ILE A 31 -12.22 -2.20 -9.07
CA ILE A 31 -11.97 -1.30 -7.92
C ILE A 31 -12.78 -1.78 -6.72
N LEU A 32 -12.09 -2.01 -5.60
CA LEU A 32 -12.69 -2.36 -4.32
C LEU A 32 -12.34 -1.33 -3.27
N VAL A 33 -13.33 -0.60 -2.80
CA VAL A 33 -13.22 0.32 -1.68
C VAL A 33 -13.43 -0.45 -0.37
N ILE A 34 -12.49 -0.35 0.54
CA ILE A 34 -12.63 -0.84 1.92
C ILE A 34 -12.90 0.36 2.82
N ASN A 35 -14.17 0.57 3.14
CA ASN A 35 -14.59 1.63 4.04
C ASN A 35 -14.33 1.23 5.50
N ASP A 36 -13.34 1.85 6.11
CA ASP A 36 -12.87 1.55 7.47
C ASP A 36 -13.72 2.27 8.54
N CYS A 37 -15.04 2.05 8.50
CA CYS A 37 -16.01 2.64 9.44
C CYS A 37 -16.03 4.18 9.39
N SER A 38 -16.10 4.77 8.19
CA SER A 38 -16.21 6.22 7.99
C SER A 38 -17.48 6.79 8.63
N LYS A 39 -17.44 8.07 9.00
CA LYS A 39 -18.55 8.82 9.57
C LYS A 39 -19.18 9.79 8.58
N ASP A 40 -18.57 9.97 7.42
CA ASP A 40 -19.03 10.77 6.29
C ASP A 40 -19.75 9.90 5.25
N HIS A 41 -19.98 10.41 4.06
CA HIS A 41 -20.64 9.71 2.97
C HIS A 41 -19.72 8.82 2.11
N THR A 42 -18.50 8.46 2.59
CA THR A 42 -17.51 7.64 1.86
C THR A 42 -18.14 6.40 1.23
N SER A 43 -18.90 5.61 2.01
CA SER A 43 -19.53 4.37 1.56
C SER A 43 -20.59 4.61 0.47
N GLU A 44 -21.45 5.59 0.67
CA GLU A 44 -22.50 5.97 -0.29
C GLU A 44 -21.90 6.42 -1.63
N ILE A 45 -20.90 7.32 -1.55
CA ILE A 45 -20.23 7.86 -2.73
C ILE A 45 -19.50 6.76 -3.49
N GLY A 46 -18.78 5.86 -2.79
CA GLY A 46 -18.15 4.73 -3.44
C GLY A 46 -19.12 3.90 -4.29
N ARG A 47 -20.32 3.59 -3.74
CA ARG A 47 -21.37 2.86 -4.49
C ARG A 47 -21.97 3.67 -5.64
N GLN A 48 -22.20 4.97 -5.44
CA GLN A 48 -22.72 5.86 -6.51
C GLN A 48 -21.75 5.98 -7.68
N LEU A 49 -20.44 5.90 -7.43
CA LEU A 49 -19.36 5.87 -8.44
C LEU A 49 -19.23 4.51 -9.14
N GLY A 50 -20.02 3.51 -8.75
CA GLY A 50 -20.00 2.17 -9.34
C GLY A 50 -18.91 1.25 -8.77
N PHE A 51 -18.24 1.64 -7.69
CA PHE A 51 -17.23 0.81 -7.05
C PHE A 51 -17.86 -0.31 -6.21
N GLN A 52 -17.17 -1.41 -6.10
CA GLN A 52 -17.47 -2.39 -5.05
C GLN A 52 -17.04 -1.80 -3.71
N VAL A 53 -17.90 -1.92 -2.68
CA VAL A 53 -17.63 -1.34 -1.35
C VAL A 53 -17.85 -2.40 -0.28
N ILE A 54 -16.85 -2.61 0.55
CA ILE A 54 -16.96 -3.39 1.79
C ILE A 54 -16.92 -2.41 2.97
N ASP A 55 -17.99 -2.38 3.78
CA ASP A 55 -18.04 -1.61 5.01
C ASP A 55 -17.54 -2.45 6.18
N LEU A 56 -16.50 -1.99 6.85
CA LEU A 56 -16.00 -2.63 8.07
C LEU A 56 -16.89 -2.22 9.27
N PRO A 57 -17.20 -3.16 10.18
CA PRO A 57 -18.08 -2.89 11.33
C PRO A 57 -17.44 -1.96 12.38
N CYS A 58 -16.12 -1.81 12.35
CA CYS A 58 -15.34 -0.91 13.20
C CYS A 58 -14.07 -0.47 12.48
N ASN A 59 -13.46 0.61 12.95
CA ASN A 59 -12.18 1.08 12.40
C ASN A 59 -11.06 0.11 12.79
N LEU A 60 -10.49 -0.56 11.79
CA LEU A 60 -9.37 -1.50 11.93
C LEU A 60 -8.01 -0.85 11.63
N GLY A 61 -8.02 0.39 11.16
CA GLY A 61 -6.82 1.08 10.67
C GLY A 61 -6.39 0.62 9.30
N ILE A 62 -5.39 1.31 8.74
CA ILE A 62 -4.92 1.09 7.38
C ILE A 62 -4.53 -0.37 7.12
N GLY A 63 -3.84 -1.01 8.06
CA GLY A 63 -3.44 -2.41 7.92
C GLY A 63 -4.62 -3.36 7.82
N GLY A 64 -5.62 -3.21 8.70
CA GLY A 64 -6.82 -4.05 8.68
C GLY A 64 -7.67 -3.84 7.43
N ALA A 65 -7.82 -2.60 6.98
CA ALA A 65 -8.53 -2.28 5.75
C ALA A 65 -7.85 -2.91 4.53
N VAL A 66 -6.53 -2.72 4.39
CA VAL A 66 -5.75 -3.29 3.27
C VAL A 66 -5.75 -4.81 3.32
N GLN A 67 -5.59 -5.43 4.52
CA GLN A 67 -5.68 -6.88 4.66
C GLN A 67 -7.04 -7.42 4.22
N THR A 68 -8.13 -6.72 4.52
CA THR A 68 -9.47 -7.10 4.06
C THR A 68 -9.53 -7.13 2.53
N GLY A 69 -8.92 -6.16 1.87
CA GLY A 69 -8.78 -6.14 0.41
C GLY A 69 -7.98 -7.33 -0.13
N TYR A 70 -6.87 -7.70 0.51
CA TYR A 70 -6.10 -8.90 0.12
C TYR A 70 -6.87 -10.20 0.34
N LYS A 71 -7.65 -10.32 1.43
CA LYS A 71 -8.55 -11.46 1.65
C LYS A 71 -9.57 -11.57 0.53
N TYR A 72 -10.22 -10.47 0.19
CA TYR A 72 -11.14 -10.41 -0.94
C TYR A 72 -10.47 -10.83 -2.25
N ALA A 73 -9.28 -10.29 -2.54
CA ALA A 73 -8.51 -10.63 -3.74
C ALA A 73 -8.17 -12.13 -3.82
N TRP A 74 -7.79 -12.73 -2.69
CA TRP A 74 -7.50 -14.15 -2.59
C TRP A 74 -8.75 -15.01 -2.86
N GLU A 75 -9.84 -14.73 -2.16
CA GLU A 75 -11.11 -15.48 -2.25
C GLU A 75 -11.75 -15.38 -3.63
N HIS A 76 -11.60 -14.24 -4.33
CA HIS A 76 -12.17 -14.01 -5.65
C HIS A 76 -11.21 -14.29 -6.80
N ASN A 77 -10.09 -14.96 -6.54
CA ASN A 77 -9.12 -15.41 -7.54
C ASN A 77 -8.54 -14.29 -8.40
N TYR A 78 -8.16 -13.16 -7.80
CA TYR A 78 -7.39 -12.14 -8.49
C TYR A 78 -5.94 -12.59 -8.67
N ASP A 79 -5.36 -12.29 -9.84
CA ASP A 79 -3.97 -12.60 -10.17
C ASP A 79 -3.03 -11.54 -9.61
N ILE A 80 -3.47 -10.27 -9.63
CA ILE A 80 -2.73 -9.11 -9.12
C ILE A 80 -3.65 -8.27 -8.23
N ALA A 81 -3.13 -7.78 -7.12
CA ALA A 81 -3.76 -6.77 -6.29
C ALA A 81 -2.86 -5.53 -6.17
N ILE A 82 -3.45 -4.36 -6.35
CA ILE A 82 -2.77 -3.07 -6.30
C ILE A 82 -3.36 -2.26 -5.15
N GLN A 83 -2.53 -1.78 -4.22
CA GLN A 83 -2.98 -0.82 -3.22
C GLN A 83 -2.95 0.59 -3.83
N VAL A 84 -4.06 1.31 -3.70
CA VAL A 84 -4.22 2.70 -4.15
C VAL A 84 -4.88 3.48 -3.02
N ASP A 85 -4.23 4.54 -2.54
CA ASP A 85 -4.80 5.33 -1.44
C ASP A 85 -6.05 6.11 -1.89
N GLY A 86 -7.06 6.16 -1.02
CA GLY A 86 -8.34 6.82 -1.29
C GLY A 86 -8.27 8.35 -1.39
N ASP A 87 -7.12 8.96 -1.08
CA ASP A 87 -6.91 10.41 -1.11
C ASP A 87 -6.51 10.99 -2.50
N GLY A 88 -6.41 10.12 -3.51
CA GLY A 88 -6.10 10.51 -4.90
C GLY A 88 -4.64 10.90 -5.17
N GLN A 89 -3.72 10.63 -4.23
CA GLN A 89 -2.29 10.92 -4.45
C GLN A 89 -1.63 9.98 -5.47
N HIS A 90 -2.10 8.74 -5.55
CA HIS A 90 -1.56 7.75 -6.47
C HIS A 90 -2.12 7.96 -7.88
N ASN A 91 -1.23 8.14 -8.86
CA ASN A 91 -1.63 8.30 -10.25
C ASN A 91 -1.77 6.92 -10.92
N PRO A 92 -3.00 6.48 -11.27
CA PRO A 92 -3.24 5.17 -11.86
C PRO A 92 -2.63 4.96 -13.25
N SER A 93 -2.19 6.02 -13.93
CA SER A 93 -1.48 5.88 -15.22
C SER A 93 -0.22 5.02 -15.11
N TYR A 94 0.37 4.91 -13.92
CA TYR A 94 1.52 4.04 -13.67
C TYR A 94 1.16 2.57 -13.44
N ILE A 95 -0.13 2.18 -13.42
CA ILE A 95 -0.55 0.80 -13.15
C ILE A 95 0.08 -0.18 -14.13
N ILE A 96 0.09 0.14 -15.42
CA ILE A 96 0.69 -0.73 -16.45
C ILE A 96 2.18 -0.95 -16.18
N GLU A 97 2.90 0.12 -15.82
CA GLU A 97 4.33 0.03 -15.49
C GLU A 97 4.56 -0.73 -14.17
N LEU A 98 3.63 -0.57 -13.21
CA LEU A 98 3.71 -1.21 -11.90
C LEU A 98 3.49 -2.74 -11.99
N ILE A 99 2.59 -3.20 -12.85
CA ILE A 99 2.29 -4.63 -13.00
C ILE A 99 3.26 -5.36 -13.94
N ARG A 100 3.90 -4.66 -14.87
CA ARG A 100 4.79 -5.26 -15.87
C ARG A 100 5.88 -6.18 -15.31
N PRO A 101 6.65 -5.82 -14.26
CA PRO A 101 7.63 -6.74 -13.70
C PRO A 101 7.03 -8.02 -13.10
N ILE A 102 5.77 -7.96 -12.65
CA ILE A 102 5.03 -9.13 -12.16
C ILE A 102 4.64 -10.03 -13.33
N GLU A 103 4.10 -9.45 -14.41
CA GLU A 103 3.72 -10.18 -15.63
C GLU A 103 4.91 -10.88 -16.28
N GLU A 104 6.08 -10.24 -16.23
CA GLU A 104 7.34 -10.79 -16.74
C GLU A 104 7.98 -11.83 -15.79
N GLY A 105 7.37 -12.09 -14.64
CA GLY A 105 7.90 -13.03 -13.64
C GLY A 105 9.20 -12.56 -12.97
N LYS A 106 9.50 -11.27 -13.03
CA LYS A 106 10.72 -10.65 -12.46
C LYS A 106 10.56 -10.19 -11.02
N ALA A 107 9.32 -9.98 -10.57
CA ALA A 107 9.01 -9.54 -9.23
C ALA A 107 7.73 -10.19 -8.71
N ASP A 108 7.67 -10.38 -7.39
CA ASP A 108 6.45 -10.80 -6.69
C ASP A 108 5.66 -9.59 -6.18
N MET A 109 6.37 -8.51 -5.82
CA MET A 109 5.80 -7.21 -5.47
C MET A 109 6.56 -6.08 -6.18
N VAL A 110 5.83 -5.05 -6.63
CA VAL A 110 6.41 -3.84 -7.22
C VAL A 110 5.92 -2.63 -6.46
N ILE A 111 6.84 -1.73 -6.13
CA ILE A 111 6.59 -0.50 -5.37
C ILE A 111 6.76 0.71 -6.29
N GLY A 112 5.77 1.60 -6.32
CA GLY A 112 5.91 2.92 -6.93
C GLY A 112 6.72 3.84 -6.02
N SER A 113 7.98 4.09 -6.39
CA SER A 113 8.91 4.89 -5.60
C SER A 113 8.96 6.34 -6.05
N ARG A 114 8.82 7.27 -5.09
CA ARG A 114 8.97 8.72 -5.28
C ARG A 114 10.42 9.17 -5.39
N TYR A 115 11.35 8.29 -5.01
CA TYR A 115 12.76 8.66 -4.78
C TYR A 115 13.73 8.11 -5.82
N LEU A 116 13.28 7.27 -6.75
CA LEU A 116 14.13 6.76 -7.83
C LEU A 116 14.55 7.88 -8.81
N LYS A 117 13.59 8.71 -9.26
CA LYS A 117 13.87 9.87 -10.13
C LYS A 117 13.84 11.21 -9.41
N LYS A 118 13.29 11.27 -8.19
CA LYS A 118 13.14 12.48 -7.36
C LYS A 118 12.34 13.58 -8.07
N GLU A 119 11.34 13.21 -8.86
CA GLU A 119 10.43 14.11 -9.56
C GLU A 119 9.11 14.24 -8.80
N GLY A 120 8.41 15.37 -8.97
CA GLY A 120 7.11 15.62 -8.36
C GLY A 120 7.15 15.94 -6.86
N PHE A 121 6.03 15.68 -6.17
CA PHE A 121 5.86 16.00 -4.76
C PHE A 121 6.84 15.19 -3.88
N GLN A 122 7.77 15.90 -3.28
CA GLN A 122 8.71 15.36 -2.30
C GLN A 122 8.20 15.65 -0.89
N SER A 123 8.06 14.63 -0.07
CA SER A 123 7.63 14.74 1.33
C SER A 123 8.48 15.74 2.14
N SER A 124 7.96 16.19 3.29
CA SER A 124 8.69 17.07 4.22
C SER A 124 10.04 16.47 4.63
N PHE A 125 10.98 17.33 5.05
CA PHE A 125 12.32 16.91 5.48
C PHE A 125 12.28 15.82 6.56
N MET A 126 11.44 15.97 7.58
CA MET A 126 11.29 14.99 8.66
C MET A 126 10.79 13.64 8.14
N ARG A 127 9.83 13.65 7.22
CA ARG A 127 9.31 12.41 6.61
C ARG A 127 10.38 11.73 5.76
N ARG A 128 11.19 12.49 5.02
CA ARG A 128 12.33 11.94 4.25
C ARG A 128 13.38 11.30 5.16
N MET A 129 13.67 11.88 6.32
CA MET A 129 14.57 11.24 7.32
C MET A 129 14.05 9.88 7.75
N GLY A 130 12.74 9.76 8.05
CA GLY A 130 12.11 8.49 8.39
C GLY A 130 12.19 7.46 7.26
N ILE A 131 11.95 7.89 6.01
CA ILE A 131 12.06 7.03 4.83
C ILE A 131 13.50 6.52 4.65
N THR A 132 14.49 7.41 4.72
CA THR A 132 15.91 7.05 4.64
C THR A 132 16.32 6.08 5.76
N TYR A 133 15.81 6.30 6.96
CA TYR A 133 16.05 5.42 8.10
C TYR A 133 15.52 4.00 7.85
N PHE A 134 14.27 3.86 7.39
CA PHE A 134 13.70 2.53 7.10
C PHE A 134 14.37 1.87 5.89
N SER A 135 14.72 2.64 4.86
CA SER A 135 15.52 2.14 3.73
C SER A 135 16.85 1.55 4.20
N PHE A 136 17.56 2.26 5.09
CA PHE A 136 18.81 1.78 5.68
C PHE A 136 18.60 0.54 6.57
N LEU A 137 17.56 0.54 7.41
CA LEU A 137 17.25 -0.57 8.30
C LEU A 137 16.95 -1.87 7.51
N ILE A 138 16.13 -1.77 6.46
CA ILE A 138 15.80 -2.89 5.57
C ILE A 138 17.07 -3.37 4.87
N GLN A 139 17.87 -2.45 4.32
CA GLN A 139 19.14 -2.82 3.67
C GLN A 139 20.11 -3.52 4.62
N LEU A 140 20.18 -3.10 5.87
CA LEU A 140 21.06 -3.70 6.88
C LEU A 140 20.62 -5.13 7.24
N LEU A 141 19.31 -5.36 7.38
CA LEU A 141 18.76 -6.62 7.86
C LEU A 141 18.52 -7.64 6.73
N GLU A 142 17.97 -7.18 5.62
CA GLU A 142 17.53 -8.04 4.50
C GLU A 142 18.49 -7.98 3.29
N LYS A 143 19.53 -7.13 3.35
CA LYS A 143 20.58 -6.93 2.32
C LYS A 143 20.07 -6.42 0.96
N GLU A 144 18.81 -6.00 0.90
CA GLU A 144 18.18 -5.42 -0.28
C GLU A 144 17.90 -3.94 -0.07
N LYS A 145 18.17 -3.14 -1.10
CA LYS A 145 17.96 -1.69 -1.04
C LYS A 145 16.59 -1.32 -1.60
N ILE A 146 15.70 -0.85 -0.74
CA ILE A 146 14.40 -0.28 -1.11
C ILE A 146 14.47 1.23 -0.89
N THR A 147 14.17 2.02 -1.94
CA THR A 147 14.32 3.48 -1.88
C THR A 147 13.11 4.18 -1.26
N ASP A 148 11.91 3.58 -1.36
CA ASP A 148 10.67 4.11 -0.78
C ASP A 148 9.88 3.05 0.00
N PRO A 149 10.38 2.63 1.16
CA PRO A 149 9.73 1.60 1.97
C PRO A 149 8.39 2.04 2.57
N THR A 150 8.02 3.31 2.45
CA THR A 150 6.76 3.87 2.98
C THR A 150 5.71 4.14 1.90
N SER A 151 5.97 3.75 0.66
CA SER A 151 5.00 3.91 -0.41
C SER A 151 3.85 2.90 -0.25
N GLY A 152 2.61 3.40 -0.23
CA GLY A 152 1.40 2.58 -0.30
C GLY A 152 1.08 2.13 -1.73
N PHE A 153 1.64 2.80 -2.77
CA PHE A 153 1.38 2.44 -4.16
C PHE A 153 2.20 1.22 -4.56
N ARG A 154 1.58 0.05 -4.49
CA ARG A 154 2.26 -1.23 -4.73
C ARG A 154 1.36 -2.24 -5.40
N ALA A 155 1.93 -3.06 -6.29
CA ALA A 155 1.27 -4.21 -6.90
C ALA A 155 1.87 -5.51 -6.36
N CYS A 156 1.02 -6.50 -6.14
CA CYS A 156 1.39 -7.81 -5.59
C CYS A 156 0.84 -8.92 -6.48
N ASN A 157 1.64 -9.95 -6.74
CA ASN A 157 1.19 -11.14 -7.44
C ASN A 157 0.35 -12.06 -6.52
N ARG A 158 -0.19 -13.13 -7.09
CA ARG A 158 -1.04 -14.07 -6.37
C ARG A 158 -0.37 -14.71 -5.14
N LYS A 159 0.93 -14.96 -5.19
CA LYS A 159 1.67 -15.52 -4.04
C LYS A 159 1.71 -14.55 -2.87
N VAL A 160 1.98 -13.28 -3.16
CA VAL A 160 1.98 -12.22 -2.13
C VAL A 160 0.56 -11.95 -1.62
N ILE A 161 -0.46 -11.96 -2.50
CA ILE A 161 -1.88 -11.86 -2.10
C ILE A 161 -2.22 -12.94 -1.09
N GLU A 162 -1.81 -14.19 -1.32
CA GLU A 162 -2.03 -15.31 -0.39
C GLU A 162 -1.39 -15.03 0.98
N GLN A 163 -0.13 -14.61 1.01
CA GLN A 163 0.56 -14.29 2.27
C GLN A 163 -0.16 -13.16 3.02
N PHE A 164 -0.45 -12.06 2.34
CA PHE A 164 -1.07 -10.89 2.94
C PHE A 164 -2.55 -11.12 3.34
N SER A 165 -3.25 -12.03 2.69
CA SER A 165 -4.58 -12.44 3.13
C SER A 165 -4.57 -13.10 4.51
N ARG A 166 -3.51 -13.83 4.84
CA ARG A 166 -3.35 -14.55 6.11
C ARG A 166 -2.72 -13.67 7.18
N LEU A 167 -1.69 -12.93 6.79
CA LEU A 167 -0.90 -12.09 7.69
C LEU A 167 -0.55 -10.77 7.02
N TYR A 168 -0.93 -9.67 7.65
CA TYR A 168 -0.56 -8.31 7.23
C TYR A 168 -0.39 -7.43 8.46
N PRO A 169 0.63 -6.55 8.52
CA PRO A 169 0.84 -5.68 9.68
C PRO A 169 -0.33 -4.71 9.87
N HIS A 170 -0.70 -4.46 11.14
CA HIS A 170 -1.87 -3.63 11.46
C HIS A 170 -1.57 -2.14 11.39
N ASP A 171 -0.48 -1.71 12.02
CA ASP A 171 -0.09 -0.31 12.10
C ASP A 171 1.10 -0.03 11.18
N TYR A 172 0.96 0.87 10.25
CA TYR A 172 2.06 1.25 9.35
C TYR A 172 2.67 0.05 8.59
N PRO A 173 1.87 -0.64 7.81
CA PRO A 173 2.22 -1.95 7.27
C PRO A 173 3.34 -1.93 6.23
N GLU A 174 3.66 -0.77 5.63
CA GLU A 174 4.50 -0.69 4.45
C GLU A 174 5.93 -1.20 4.70
N PRO A 175 6.74 -0.67 5.66
CA PRO A 175 8.11 -1.14 5.86
C PRO A 175 8.17 -2.57 6.41
N GLU A 176 7.23 -2.93 7.29
CA GLU A 176 7.19 -4.24 7.94
C GLU A 176 6.87 -5.35 6.93
N SER A 177 5.87 -5.12 6.04
CA SER A 177 5.51 -6.07 4.99
C SER A 177 6.64 -6.28 3.97
N ILE A 178 7.43 -5.23 3.66
CA ILE A 178 8.60 -5.34 2.81
C ILE A 178 9.67 -6.24 3.46
N ALA A 179 10.03 -5.96 4.71
CA ALA A 179 11.01 -6.76 5.44
C ALA A 179 10.56 -8.23 5.54
N TYR A 180 9.27 -8.47 5.82
CA TYR A 180 8.69 -9.80 5.83
C TYR A 180 8.84 -10.53 4.50
N LEU A 181 8.48 -9.90 3.38
CA LEU A 181 8.59 -10.51 2.05
C LEU A 181 10.05 -10.81 1.66
N LEU A 182 10.97 -9.86 1.85
CA LEU A 182 12.38 -10.06 1.53
C LEU A 182 12.98 -11.23 2.32
N ARG A 183 12.66 -11.32 3.61
CA ARG A 183 13.11 -12.45 4.47
C ARG A 183 12.59 -13.80 3.99
N ASN A 184 11.39 -13.83 3.43
CA ASN A 184 10.79 -15.02 2.85
C ASN A 184 11.15 -15.23 1.37
N GLN A 185 12.21 -14.55 0.88
CA GLN A 185 12.78 -14.71 -0.45
C GLN A 185 11.85 -14.32 -1.61
N PHE A 186 10.88 -13.44 -1.35
CA PHE A 186 10.11 -12.81 -2.40
C PHE A 186 10.93 -11.71 -3.09
N HIS A 187 10.75 -11.58 -4.40
CA HIS A 187 11.43 -10.56 -5.19
C HIS A 187 10.62 -9.27 -5.23
N ILE A 188 11.26 -8.18 -4.78
CA ILE A 188 10.65 -6.84 -4.79
C ILE A 188 11.37 -5.96 -5.79
N ALA A 189 10.62 -5.30 -6.65
CA ALA A 189 11.13 -4.29 -7.57
C ALA A 189 10.55 -2.91 -7.24
N GLU A 190 11.21 -1.86 -7.71
CA GLU A 190 10.71 -0.49 -7.63
C GLU A 190 10.64 0.12 -9.03
N ILE A 191 9.58 0.89 -9.28
CA ILE A 191 9.46 1.76 -10.46
C ILE A 191 9.37 3.22 -10.02
N PRO A 192 9.88 4.17 -10.80
CA PRO A 192 9.71 5.59 -10.49
C PRO A 192 8.28 6.03 -10.76
N VAL A 193 7.67 6.72 -9.78
CA VAL A 193 6.35 7.32 -9.93
C VAL A 193 6.35 8.78 -9.48
N VAL A 194 5.51 9.59 -10.11
CA VAL A 194 5.21 10.94 -9.67
C VAL A 194 3.87 10.89 -8.93
N MET A 195 3.87 11.28 -7.67
CA MET A 195 2.63 11.36 -6.88
C MET A 195 2.03 12.76 -6.97
N ASN A 196 0.71 12.81 -7.02
CA ASN A 196 -0.04 14.06 -6.98
C ASN A 196 0.00 14.67 -5.57
N GLU A 197 -0.30 15.97 -5.48
CA GLU A 197 -0.60 16.57 -4.20
C GLU A 197 -1.95 16.01 -3.68
N ARG A 198 -2.06 15.92 -2.36
CA ARG A 198 -3.30 15.44 -1.72
C ARG A 198 -4.43 16.43 -1.95
N PHE A 199 -5.57 15.96 -2.44
CA PHE A 199 -6.71 16.82 -2.74
C PHE A 199 -7.54 17.20 -1.50
N GLY A 200 -7.28 16.61 -0.32
CA GLY A 200 -8.00 16.90 0.91
C GLY A 200 -7.49 16.12 2.11
N GLY A 201 -8.16 16.26 3.24
CA GLY A 201 -7.85 15.55 4.48
C GLY A 201 -6.61 16.09 5.22
N ARG A 202 -6.42 15.61 6.46
CA ARG A 202 -5.25 15.93 7.30
C ARG A 202 -4.34 14.72 7.39
N SER A 203 -3.02 14.93 7.30
CA SER A 203 -2.05 13.87 7.57
C SER A 203 -2.28 13.28 8.96
N SER A 204 -2.44 11.97 9.04
CA SER A 204 -2.63 11.25 10.31
C SER A 204 -1.38 11.26 11.21
N ILE A 205 -0.22 11.65 10.65
CA ILE A 205 1.08 11.56 11.32
C ILE A 205 1.51 12.96 11.79
N THR A 206 1.51 13.18 13.12
CA THR A 206 2.12 14.34 13.77
C THR A 206 3.56 14.03 14.19
N SER A 207 4.39 15.04 14.47
CA SER A 207 5.82 14.88 14.80
C SER A 207 6.09 13.89 15.93
N PHE A 208 5.30 13.90 17.00
CA PHE A 208 5.43 12.94 18.11
C PHE A 208 5.04 11.51 17.69
N LYS A 209 3.98 11.38 16.88
CA LYS A 209 3.57 10.08 16.35
C LYS A 209 4.63 9.49 15.40
N SER A 210 5.42 10.34 14.73
CA SER A 210 6.51 9.88 13.86
C SER A 210 7.61 9.15 14.62
N ILE A 211 8.02 9.64 15.81
CA ILE A 211 9.04 8.98 16.63
C ILE A 211 8.52 7.63 17.16
N TYR A 212 7.29 7.61 17.68
CA TYR A 212 6.65 6.37 18.12
C TYR A 212 6.56 5.35 16.97
N TYR A 213 6.17 5.80 15.79
CA TYR A 213 6.15 5.01 14.57
C TYR A 213 7.51 4.38 14.26
N MET A 214 8.58 5.18 14.26
CA MET A 214 9.93 4.69 13.96
C MET A 214 10.36 3.61 14.95
N ILE A 215 10.13 3.81 16.25
CA ILE A 215 10.48 2.83 17.29
C ILE A 215 9.65 1.55 17.13
N LYS A 216 8.34 1.67 16.99
CA LYS A 216 7.42 0.53 16.89
C LYS A 216 7.74 -0.36 15.70
N VAL A 217 7.85 0.22 14.50
CA VAL A 217 8.14 -0.52 13.27
C VAL A 217 9.54 -1.12 13.31
N SER A 218 10.54 -0.41 13.86
CA SER A 218 11.90 -0.94 14.02
C SER A 218 11.92 -2.16 14.94
N LEU A 219 11.19 -2.11 16.07
CA LEU A 219 11.08 -3.24 16.97
C LEU A 219 10.36 -4.42 16.32
N ALA A 220 9.28 -4.16 15.57
CA ALA A 220 8.56 -5.21 14.84
C ALA A 220 9.48 -5.92 13.84
N ILE A 221 10.15 -5.17 12.97
CA ILE A 221 11.11 -5.73 11.99
C ILE A 221 12.24 -6.49 12.69
N PHE A 222 12.78 -5.96 13.80
CA PHE A 222 13.86 -6.59 14.54
C PHE A 222 13.41 -7.88 15.24
N ILE A 223 12.26 -7.88 15.90
CA ILE A 223 11.69 -9.07 16.57
C ILE A 223 11.41 -10.15 15.53
N ASP A 224 10.83 -9.80 14.40
CA ASP A 224 10.57 -10.74 13.32
C ASP A 224 11.86 -11.29 12.72
N ASN A 225 12.92 -10.48 12.66
CA ASN A 225 14.25 -10.96 12.24
C ASN A 225 14.84 -12.00 13.22
N LEU A 226 14.62 -11.81 14.53
CA LEU A 226 15.10 -12.75 15.55
C LEU A 226 14.31 -14.08 15.57
N ARG A 227 13.05 -14.03 15.19
CA ARG A 227 12.17 -15.21 15.24
C ARG A 227 12.54 -16.33 14.29
N LYS A 228 13.54 -16.25 13.42
CA LYS A 228 14.09 -17.31 12.53
C LYS A 228 13.10 -18.40 12.04
N ILE A 229 11.80 -18.23 12.33
CA ILE A 229 10.73 -19.19 12.11
C ILE A 229 9.81 -18.54 11.10
N GLY A 230 9.77 -19.13 9.92
CA GLY A 230 8.70 -18.83 8.99
C GLY A 230 7.36 -18.98 9.73
N TRP A 231 6.46 -18.07 9.49
CA TRP A 231 5.09 -18.21 9.92
C TRP A 231 4.50 -19.44 9.20
N THR A 232 4.56 -20.60 9.86
CA THR A 232 3.91 -21.85 9.44
C THR A 232 2.49 -21.86 9.91
#